data_eb780ab4d079360789c52db069508846
#
_entry.id   eb780ab4d079360789c52db069508846
#
_cell.length_a   1.000
_cell.length_b   1.000
_cell.length_c   1.000
_cell.angle_alpha   90.00
_cell.angle_beta   90.00
_cell.angle_gamma   90.00
#
_symmetry.space_group_name_H-M   'P 1'
#
loop_
_entity.id
_entity.type
_entity.pdbx_description
1 polymer ?
#
loop_
_entity_poly.entity_id
_entity_poly.type
_entity_poly.pdbx_seq_one_letter_code
_entity_poly.pdbx_strand_id
1 'polypeptide(L)'
;MPAHNEESTIGGVLEKLKDILNGRVRLLVVADNCTDETARIVRSCGYDVIERQNVSARGKGYALDFGREFLRQDPPECVVIFDADCETDSASIRDLSRHSLKLGLPVQARYVMRADRTASPIVQISNFAFWLKNAVRQGGVNRMGGAALLTGTGMAFPWTLFEKLPLATSNIVEDLALSIYLTETGSASVYLDQALVTSAAAGQQATLSQRTRWEHGFLAMAREYSLKALWQGVTGFNRKLFQLGLHLTVAPITFLFSVSAMVAVVTGMIGIFTENYMPFLSIAVMLLIATFTVFAAWVSGGKNWLAGQVLRKLPLYILWKVPVYLKLVKG
;
A
#
# COMPACT_ATOMS: atom_id res chain seq x y z
N MET A 1 6.41 10.85 -11.50
CA MET A 1 5.05 11.08 -10.91
C MET A 1 4.01 10.72 -11.96
N PRO A 2 3.32 9.59 -11.88
CA PRO A 2 2.16 9.31 -12.74
C PRO A 2 0.96 10.16 -12.29
N ALA A 3 0.19 10.66 -13.26
CA ALA A 3 -1.01 11.48 -13.02
C ALA A 3 -2.10 11.13 -14.03
N HIS A 4 -3.36 11.03 -13.57
CA HIS A 4 -4.54 10.79 -14.41
C HIS A 4 -5.72 11.62 -13.92
N ASN A 5 -6.04 12.70 -14.63
CA ASN A 5 -7.11 13.63 -14.28
C ASN A 5 -6.97 14.21 -12.85
N GLU A 6 -5.84 14.86 -12.61
CA GLU A 6 -5.47 15.42 -11.30
C GLU A 6 -5.48 16.97 -11.28
N GLU A 7 -6.20 17.62 -12.19
CA GLU A 7 -6.23 19.08 -12.30
C GLU A 7 -6.58 19.79 -11.00
N SER A 8 -7.42 19.18 -10.16
CA SER A 8 -7.87 19.76 -8.89
C SER A 8 -6.83 19.71 -7.77
N THR A 9 -5.83 18.82 -7.88
CA THR A 9 -4.89 18.51 -6.79
C THR A 9 -3.44 18.81 -7.13
N ILE A 10 -3.05 18.54 -8.38
CA ILE A 10 -1.64 18.53 -8.79
C ILE A 10 -0.95 19.88 -8.62
N GLY A 11 -1.62 21.01 -8.90
CA GLY A 11 -1.05 22.33 -8.76
C GLY A 11 -0.58 22.62 -7.33
N GLY A 12 -1.42 22.33 -6.33
CA GLY A 12 -1.08 22.51 -4.92
C GLY A 12 0.05 21.59 -4.42
N VAL A 13 0.15 20.39 -4.98
CA VAL A 13 1.24 19.44 -4.67
C VAL A 13 2.55 19.93 -5.28
N LEU A 14 2.55 20.38 -6.54
CA LEU A 14 3.73 20.88 -7.23
C LEU A 14 4.29 22.14 -6.59
N GLU A 15 3.43 23.05 -6.12
CA GLU A 15 3.85 24.25 -5.40
C GLU A 15 4.61 23.90 -4.11
N LYS A 16 4.10 22.95 -3.33
CA LYS A 16 4.79 22.45 -2.14
C LYS A 16 6.12 21.76 -2.47
N LEU A 17 6.19 21.02 -3.57
CA LEU A 17 7.41 20.36 -4.01
C LEU A 17 8.51 21.33 -4.45
N LYS A 18 8.16 22.55 -4.87
CA LYS A 18 9.11 23.57 -5.30
C LYS A 18 10.17 23.87 -4.24
N ASP A 19 9.75 24.02 -2.99
CA ASP A 19 10.66 24.28 -1.86
C ASP A 19 11.45 23.02 -1.44
N ILE A 20 10.97 21.83 -1.81
CA ILE A 20 11.53 20.54 -1.43
C ILE A 20 12.62 20.09 -2.41
N LEU A 21 12.43 20.32 -3.71
CA LEU A 21 13.25 19.78 -4.80
C LEU A 21 14.52 20.57 -5.12
N ASN A 22 15.02 21.41 -4.28
CA ASN A 22 16.25 22.22 -4.27
C ASN A 22 17.29 22.05 -5.43
N GLY A 23 16.84 21.92 -6.67
CA GLY A 23 17.65 21.89 -7.89
C GLY A 23 18.48 20.61 -8.15
N ARG A 24 18.53 19.67 -7.20
CA ARG A 24 19.23 18.37 -7.36
C ARG A 24 18.29 17.24 -7.76
N VAL A 25 16.99 17.45 -7.70
CA VAL A 25 15.97 16.48 -8.01
C VAL A 25 15.15 16.98 -9.18
N ARG A 26 15.19 16.25 -10.28
CA ARG A 26 14.35 16.48 -11.44
C ARG A 26 12.99 15.83 -11.22
N LEU A 27 11.91 16.55 -11.40
CA LEU A 27 10.55 16.02 -11.38
C LEU A 27 10.07 15.81 -12.81
N LEU A 28 9.69 14.58 -13.13
CA LEU A 28 9.00 14.22 -14.35
C LEU A 28 7.58 13.78 -14.02
N VAL A 29 6.58 14.42 -14.61
CA VAL A 29 5.18 14.01 -14.54
C VAL A 29 4.81 13.25 -15.81
N VAL A 30 4.15 12.11 -15.66
CA VAL A 30 3.55 11.34 -16.76
C VAL A 30 2.05 11.54 -16.71
N ALA A 31 1.52 12.39 -17.57
CA ALA A 31 0.07 12.60 -17.73
C ALA A 31 -0.50 11.48 -18.59
N ASP A 32 -1.05 10.43 -17.94
CA ASP A 32 -1.51 9.22 -18.61
C ASP A 32 -3.01 9.24 -18.87
N ASN A 33 -3.39 9.27 -20.17
CA ASN A 33 -4.77 9.28 -20.61
C ASN A 33 -5.61 10.40 -19.96
N CYS A 34 -5.00 11.56 -19.70
CA CYS A 34 -5.70 12.73 -19.15
C CYS A 34 -6.65 13.33 -20.17
N THR A 35 -7.82 13.77 -19.70
CA THR A 35 -8.84 14.48 -20.46
C THR A 35 -9.10 15.89 -19.90
N ASP A 36 -8.40 16.26 -18.84
CA ASP A 36 -8.47 17.51 -18.12
C ASP A 36 -7.19 18.36 -18.30
N GLU A 37 -7.06 19.43 -17.55
CA GLU A 37 -5.94 20.38 -17.62
C GLU A 37 -4.67 19.96 -16.88
N THR A 38 -4.57 18.69 -16.42
CA THR A 38 -3.43 18.19 -15.63
C THR A 38 -2.08 18.56 -16.26
N ALA A 39 -1.86 18.22 -17.53
CA ALA A 39 -0.58 18.44 -18.20
C ALA A 39 -0.25 19.95 -18.36
N ARG A 40 -1.27 20.79 -18.63
CA ARG A 40 -1.11 22.24 -18.75
C ARG A 40 -0.69 22.86 -17.42
N ILE A 41 -1.32 22.42 -16.31
CA ILE A 41 -0.97 22.89 -14.96
C ILE A 41 0.49 22.55 -14.63
N VAL A 42 0.94 21.34 -14.91
CA VAL A 42 2.32 20.92 -14.67
C VAL A 42 3.31 21.82 -15.43
N ARG A 43 3.06 22.09 -16.72
CA ARG A 43 3.90 22.99 -17.52
C ARG A 43 3.92 24.41 -16.95
N SER A 44 2.78 24.93 -16.52
CA SER A 44 2.71 26.27 -15.92
C SER A 44 3.47 26.39 -14.60
N CYS A 45 3.65 25.30 -13.87
CA CYS A 45 4.48 25.23 -12.67
C CYS A 45 5.98 25.09 -12.98
N GLY A 46 6.38 24.97 -14.25
CA GLY A 46 7.77 24.89 -14.69
C GLY A 46 8.40 23.49 -14.56
N TYR A 47 7.59 22.42 -14.51
CA TYR A 47 8.08 21.04 -14.43
C TYR A 47 7.96 20.29 -15.76
N ASP A 48 8.80 19.28 -15.93
CA ASP A 48 8.75 18.39 -17.07
C ASP A 48 7.47 17.53 -17.04
N VAL A 49 6.76 17.50 -18.18
CA VAL A 49 5.61 16.63 -18.36
C VAL A 49 5.64 15.95 -19.72
N ILE A 50 5.40 14.66 -19.71
CA ILE A 50 5.17 13.85 -20.91
C ILE A 50 3.74 13.34 -20.89
N GLU A 51 3.09 13.34 -22.06
CA GLU A 51 1.71 12.91 -22.20
C GLU A 51 1.65 11.56 -22.91
N ARG A 52 0.86 10.66 -22.38
CA ARG A 52 0.60 9.34 -22.96
C ARG A 52 -0.89 9.17 -23.18
N GLN A 53 -1.27 8.83 -24.41
CA GLN A 53 -2.65 8.52 -24.79
C GLN A 53 -2.69 7.09 -25.34
N ASN A 54 -3.19 6.15 -24.55
CA ASN A 54 -3.36 4.74 -24.97
C ASN A 54 -4.48 4.10 -24.16
N VAL A 55 -5.68 4.07 -24.72
CA VAL A 55 -6.89 3.54 -24.08
C VAL A 55 -6.88 2.01 -23.91
N SER A 56 -6.08 1.29 -24.69
CA SER A 56 -5.96 -0.17 -24.61
C SER A 56 -4.96 -0.65 -23.55
N ALA A 57 -4.06 0.24 -23.09
CA ALA A 57 -3.04 -0.07 -22.08
C ALA A 57 -3.09 0.97 -20.95
N ARG A 58 -4.14 0.89 -20.13
CA ARG A 58 -4.38 1.80 -19.01
C ARG A 58 -3.78 1.27 -17.71
N GLY A 59 -3.36 2.17 -16.84
CA GLY A 59 -2.91 1.85 -15.49
C GLY A 59 -1.55 2.44 -15.16
N LYS A 60 -1.29 2.55 -13.88
CA LYS A 60 -0.07 3.16 -13.32
C LYS A 60 1.21 2.47 -13.81
N GLY A 61 1.18 1.14 -13.95
CA GLY A 61 2.32 0.39 -14.47
C GLY A 61 2.76 0.85 -15.87
N TYR A 62 1.80 1.07 -16.77
CA TYR A 62 2.09 1.59 -18.12
C TYR A 62 2.58 3.03 -18.11
N ALA A 63 2.05 3.88 -17.22
CA ALA A 63 2.54 5.25 -17.06
C ALA A 63 3.99 5.26 -16.56
N LEU A 64 4.34 4.41 -15.60
CA LEU A 64 5.70 4.27 -15.10
C LEU A 64 6.65 3.72 -16.17
N ASP A 65 6.20 2.76 -16.97
CA ASP A 65 6.94 2.21 -18.08
C ASP A 65 7.27 3.28 -19.14
N PHE A 66 6.27 4.08 -19.51
CA PHE A 66 6.44 5.19 -20.45
C PHE A 66 7.41 6.26 -19.90
N GLY A 67 7.32 6.59 -18.62
CA GLY A 67 8.27 7.48 -17.97
C GLY A 67 9.68 6.91 -17.91
N ARG A 68 9.83 5.60 -17.71
CA ARG A 68 11.13 4.92 -17.77
C ARG A 68 11.77 5.03 -19.14
N GLU A 69 11.03 4.78 -20.23
CA GLU A 69 11.55 4.91 -21.58
C GLU A 69 12.04 6.33 -21.89
N PHE A 70 11.32 7.36 -21.41
CA PHE A 70 11.78 8.74 -21.52
C PHE A 70 13.10 8.98 -20.74
N LEU A 71 13.19 8.47 -19.51
CA LEU A 71 14.38 8.62 -18.66
C LEU A 71 15.60 7.87 -19.18
N ARG A 72 15.45 6.86 -20.08
CA ARG A 72 16.59 6.17 -20.73
C ARG A 72 17.48 7.10 -21.56
N GLN A 73 16.97 8.24 -22.00
CA GLN A 73 17.75 9.22 -22.78
C GLN A 73 18.76 9.98 -21.91
N ASP A 74 18.43 10.16 -20.61
CA ASP A 74 19.28 10.80 -19.62
C ASP A 74 19.02 10.11 -18.26
N PRO A 75 19.66 8.96 -18.02
CA PRO A 75 19.35 8.10 -16.89
C PRO A 75 19.77 8.72 -15.56
N PRO A 76 18.83 8.83 -14.58
CA PRO A 76 19.17 9.26 -13.23
C PRO A 76 19.89 8.13 -12.46
N GLU A 77 20.60 8.46 -11.39
CA GLU A 77 21.15 7.44 -10.49
C GLU A 77 20.04 6.69 -9.73
N CYS A 78 18.98 7.41 -9.34
CA CYS A 78 17.87 6.88 -8.58
C CYS A 78 16.55 7.46 -9.06
N VAL A 79 15.51 6.61 -9.12
CA VAL A 79 14.12 7.01 -9.40
C VAL A 79 13.31 6.93 -8.12
N VAL A 80 12.61 8.00 -7.76
CA VAL A 80 11.65 8.01 -6.65
C VAL A 80 10.25 8.21 -7.21
N ILE A 81 9.34 7.31 -6.90
CA ILE A 81 7.96 7.31 -7.40
C ILE A 81 7.04 7.93 -6.35
N PHE A 82 6.31 8.97 -6.76
CA PHE A 82 5.26 9.61 -5.97
C PHE A 82 3.96 9.72 -6.77
N ASP A 83 2.84 9.55 -6.09
CA ASP A 83 1.52 9.85 -6.67
C ASP A 83 1.23 11.36 -6.62
N ALA A 84 0.40 11.83 -7.54
CA ALA A 84 0.10 13.24 -7.72
C ALA A 84 -0.71 13.89 -6.57
N ASP A 85 -1.25 13.07 -5.67
CA ASP A 85 -2.00 13.47 -4.47
C ASP A 85 -1.20 13.34 -3.16
N CYS A 86 0.09 13.00 -3.26
CA CYS A 86 0.95 12.73 -2.11
C CYS A 86 1.82 13.92 -1.72
N GLU A 87 2.09 14.02 -0.43
CA GLU A 87 2.98 15.00 0.18
C GLU A 87 4.13 14.30 0.92
N THR A 88 5.29 14.95 0.92
CA THR A 88 6.50 14.49 1.60
C THR A 88 7.38 15.67 1.97
N ASP A 89 8.54 15.45 2.55
CA ASP A 89 9.54 16.47 2.85
C ASP A 89 10.89 16.17 2.16
N SER A 90 11.77 17.19 2.14
CA SER A 90 13.09 17.08 1.48
C SER A 90 14.00 16.04 2.14
N ALA A 91 13.87 15.83 3.45
CA ALA A 91 14.63 14.81 4.18
C ALA A 91 14.22 13.42 3.74
N SER A 92 12.92 13.17 3.62
CA SER A 92 12.36 11.88 3.16
C SER A 92 12.81 11.52 1.75
N ILE A 93 12.77 12.47 0.79
CA ILE A 93 13.25 12.23 -0.59
C ILE A 93 14.73 11.90 -0.58
N ARG A 94 15.54 12.69 0.13
CA ARG A 94 16.98 12.49 0.23
C ARG A 94 17.32 11.14 0.88
N ASP A 95 16.63 10.79 1.96
CA ASP A 95 16.90 9.54 2.68
C ASP A 95 16.48 8.33 1.88
N LEU A 96 15.35 8.37 1.16
CA LEU A 96 14.93 7.34 0.22
C LEU A 96 15.98 7.09 -0.85
N SER A 97 16.41 8.17 -1.54
CA SER A 97 17.41 8.08 -2.62
C SER A 97 18.75 7.54 -2.10
N ARG A 98 19.23 8.09 -0.99
CA ARG A 98 20.50 7.67 -0.36
C ARG A 98 20.49 6.21 0.05
N HIS A 99 19.42 5.74 0.71
CA HIS A 99 19.34 4.36 1.15
C HIS A 99 19.22 3.40 -0.04
N SER A 100 18.44 3.76 -1.05
CA SER A 100 18.28 2.97 -2.25
C SER A 100 19.61 2.80 -2.99
N LEU A 101 20.35 3.88 -3.20
CA LEU A 101 21.68 3.85 -3.83
C LEU A 101 22.70 3.08 -3.00
N LYS A 102 22.74 3.33 -1.68
CA LYS A 102 23.68 2.65 -0.77
C LYS A 102 23.49 1.15 -0.73
N LEU A 103 22.23 0.69 -0.74
CA LEU A 103 21.89 -0.73 -0.64
C LEU A 103 21.87 -1.43 -2.01
N GLY A 104 21.73 -0.69 -3.09
CA GLY A 104 21.45 -1.25 -4.42
C GLY A 104 20.07 -1.93 -4.50
N LEU A 105 19.15 -1.59 -3.60
CA LEU A 105 17.85 -2.22 -3.42
C LEU A 105 16.70 -1.20 -3.47
N PRO A 106 15.46 -1.65 -3.76
CA PRO A 106 14.30 -0.81 -3.63
C PRO A 106 14.05 -0.43 -2.16
N VAL A 107 13.61 0.81 -1.93
CA VAL A 107 13.28 1.32 -0.61
C VAL A 107 11.86 1.86 -0.62
N GLN A 108 11.06 1.45 0.38
CA GLN A 108 9.69 1.92 0.61
C GLN A 108 9.63 2.86 1.80
N ALA A 109 9.10 4.05 1.61
CA ALA A 109 8.79 5.00 2.68
C ALA A 109 7.64 4.51 3.58
N ARG A 110 7.54 5.08 4.76
CA ARG A 110 6.33 4.99 5.58
C ARG A 110 5.22 5.81 4.92
N TYR A 111 4.32 5.12 4.23
CA TYR A 111 3.16 5.74 3.59
C TYR A 111 1.92 5.61 4.46
N VAL A 112 1.34 6.75 4.85
CA VAL A 112 0.13 6.82 5.69
C VAL A 112 -0.84 7.88 5.18
N MET A 113 -2.13 7.69 5.44
CA MET A 113 -3.11 8.75 5.24
C MET A 113 -2.91 9.85 6.27
N ARG A 114 -3.14 11.11 5.88
CA ARG A 114 -3.11 12.22 6.83
C ARG A 114 -4.18 11.98 7.91
N ALA A 115 -3.78 12.13 9.17
CA ALA A 115 -4.69 11.97 10.28
C ALA A 115 -5.70 13.12 10.30
N ASP A 116 -6.99 12.77 10.28
CA ASP A 116 -8.10 13.72 10.45
C ASP A 116 -9.11 13.15 11.45
N ARG A 117 -9.13 13.71 12.64
CA ARG A 117 -10.04 13.31 13.73
C ARG A 117 -11.46 13.87 13.56
N THR A 118 -11.67 14.80 12.63
CA THR A 118 -12.98 15.36 12.28
C THR A 118 -13.68 14.58 11.18
N ALA A 119 -12.92 13.74 10.45
CA ALA A 119 -13.44 12.86 9.41
C ALA A 119 -14.52 11.91 9.95
N SER A 120 -15.36 11.41 9.05
CA SER A 120 -16.40 10.44 9.42
C SER A 120 -15.79 9.19 10.08
N PRO A 121 -16.51 8.50 10.97
CA PRO A 121 -16.02 7.28 11.62
C PRO A 121 -15.49 6.23 10.65
N ILE A 122 -16.11 6.08 9.49
CA ILE A 122 -15.70 5.15 8.44
C ILE A 122 -14.31 5.51 7.91
N VAL A 123 -14.06 6.78 7.64
CA VAL A 123 -12.76 7.28 7.16
C VAL A 123 -11.69 7.10 8.24
N GLN A 124 -11.99 7.45 9.49
CA GLN A 124 -11.05 7.26 10.61
C GLN A 124 -10.66 5.78 10.78
N ILE A 125 -11.62 4.85 10.77
CA ILE A 125 -11.35 3.40 10.89
C ILE A 125 -10.53 2.92 9.70
N SER A 126 -10.87 3.36 8.48
CA SER A 126 -10.14 3.02 7.26
C SER A 126 -8.67 3.51 7.31
N ASN A 127 -8.45 4.74 7.77
CA ASN A 127 -7.11 5.33 7.88
C ASN A 127 -6.29 4.65 8.98
N PHE A 128 -6.91 4.28 10.08
CA PHE A 128 -6.28 3.49 11.13
C PHE A 128 -5.85 2.10 10.62
N ALA A 129 -6.72 1.40 9.89
CA ALA A 129 -6.38 0.11 9.28
C ALA A 129 -5.22 0.25 8.26
N PHE A 130 -5.19 1.34 7.51
CA PHE A 130 -4.11 1.65 6.59
C PHE A 130 -2.78 1.92 7.32
N TRP A 131 -2.82 2.69 8.41
CA TRP A 131 -1.66 2.91 9.27
C TRP A 131 -1.14 1.61 9.90
N LEU A 132 -2.04 0.75 10.40
CA LEU A 132 -1.66 -0.57 10.91
C LEU A 132 -0.93 -1.41 9.87
N LYS A 133 -1.43 -1.42 8.62
CA LYS A 133 -0.82 -2.17 7.53
C LYS A 133 0.53 -1.58 7.13
N ASN A 134 0.59 -0.28 6.86
CA ASN A 134 1.74 0.35 6.17
C ASN A 134 2.81 0.90 7.12
N ALA A 135 2.51 1.14 8.38
CA ALA A 135 3.49 1.56 9.37
C ALA A 135 3.81 0.45 10.37
N VAL A 136 2.81 -0.02 11.12
CA VAL A 136 3.07 -0.98 12.22
C VAL A 136 3.53 -2.33 11.69
N ARG A 137 2.77 -2.92 10.77
CA ARG A 137 3.08 -4.25 10.21
C ARG A 137 4.33 -4.22 9.35
N GLN A 138 4.49 -3.23 8.46
CA GLN A 138 5.70 -3.06 7.65
C GLN A 138 6.94 -2.88 8.54
N GLY A 139 6.87 -2.01 9.55
CA GLY A 139 7.95 -1.82 10.51
C GLY A 139 8.30 -3.09 11.28
N GLY A 140 7.29 -3.87 11.69
CA GLY A 140 7.48 -5.17 12.34
C GLY A 140 8.19 -6.18 11.45
N VAL A 141 7.72 -6.35 10.21
CA VAL A 141 8.33 -7.24 9.22
C VAL A 141 9.77 -6.84 8.91
N ASN A 142 10.03 -5.54 8.74
CA ASN A 142 11.38 -5.02 8.50
C ASN A 142 12.35 -5.32 9.66
N ARG A 143 11.91 -5.14 10.91
CA ARG A 143 12.73 -5.48 12.10
C ARG A 143 13.08 -6.96 12.19
N MET A 144 12.22 -7.82 11.64
CA MET A 144 12.47 -9.25 11.52
C MET A 144 13.30 -9.61 10.27
N GLY A 145 13.82 -8.62 9.52
CA GLY A 145 14.61 -8.83 8.30
C GLY A 145 13.79 -9.29 7.09
N GLY A 146 12.48 -9.08 7.13
CA GLY A 146 11.58 -9.40 6.01
C GLY A 146 11.57 -8.32 4.93
N ALA A 147 11.02 -8.70 3.76
CA ALA A 147 10.80 -7.79 2.65
C ALA A 147 9.68 -6.79 2.95
N ALA A 148 9.89 -5.52 2.64
CA ALA A 148 8.81 -4.55 2.63
C ALA A 148 7.88 -4.79 1.44
N LEU A 149 6.59 -4.53 1.59
CA LEU A 149 5.70 -4.42 0.45
C LEU A 149 5.75 -2.98 -0.09
N LEU A 150 5.92 -2.85 -1.38
CA LEU A 150 5.73 -1.59 -2.07
C LEU A 150 4.25 -1.18 -1.99
N THR A 151 3.99 0.12 -1.96
CA THR A 151 2.65 0.66 -1.72
C THR A 151 2.24 1.70 -2.75
N GLY A 152 2.87 1.66 -3.92
CA GLY A 152 2.57 2.52 -5.06
C GLY A 152 3.26 3.88 -5.00
N THR A 153 3.44 4.46 -3.84
CA THR A 153 4.05 5.79 -3.65
C THR A 153 5.15 5.77 -2.59
N GLY A 154 6.07 6.74 -2.64
CA GLY A 154 7.23 6.75 -1.75
C GLY A 154 8.18 5.57 -1.96
N MET A 155 8.35 5.16 -3.21
CA MET A 155 9.22 4.06 -3.60
C MET A 155 10.47 4.59 -4.30
N ALA A 156 11.64 4.23 -3.82
CA ALA A 156 12.92 4.58 -4.45
C ALA A 156 13.60 3.34 -5.04
N PHE A 157 14.20 3.51 -6.21
CA PHE A 157 14.89 2.44 -6.93
C PHE A 157 16.20 2.96 -7.50
N PRO A 158 17.35 2.22 -7.39
CA PRO A 158 18.51 2.50 -8.19
C PRO A 158 18.15 2.34 -9.68
N TRP A 159 18.67 3.19 -10.56
CA TRP A 159 18.36 3.11 -11.99
C TRP A 159 18.67 1.74 -12.58
N THR A 160 19.82 1.16 -12.22
CA THR A 160 20.28 -0.15 -12.70
C THR A 160 19.29 -1.29 -12.44
N LEU A 161 18.45 -1.13 -11.43
CA LEU A 161 17.34 -2.04 -11.12
C LEU A 161 16.06 -1.58 -11.82
N PHE A 162 15.72 -0.29 -11.72
CA PHE A 162 14.47 0.28 -12.26
C PHE A 162 14.32 0.06 -13.76
N GLU A 163 15.40 0.20 -14.52
CA GLU A 163 15.39 0.01 -15.96
C GLU A 163 14.94 -1.39 -16.42
N LYS A 164 15.07 -2.40 -15.55
CA LYS A 164 14.79 -3.83 -15.83
C LYS A 164 13.44 -4.30 -15.27
N LEU A 165 12.73 -3.45 -14.53
CA LEU A 165 11.47 -3.86 -13.88
C LEU A 165 10.35 -4.13 -14.90
N PRO A 166 9.52 -5.15 -14.68
CA PRO A 166 8.36 -5.44 -15.53
C PRO A 166 7.19 -4.48 -15.17
N LEU A 167 7.34 -3.20 -15.58
CA LEU A 167 6.39 -2.14 -15.21
C LEU A 167 5.11 -2.15 -16.04
N ALA A 168 5.19 -2.52 -17.33
CA ALA A 168 4.07 -2.50 -18.27
C ALA A 168 3.01 -3.54 -17.90
N THR A 169 2.10 -3.17 -17.01
CA THR A 169 1.03 -4.05 -16.51
C THR A 169 -0.27 -3.30 -16.27
N SER A 170 -1.40 -3.98 -16.48
CA SER A 170 -2.74 -3.54 -16.11
C SER A 170 -3.16 -4.02 -14.71
N ASN A 171 -2.26 -4.64 -13.94
CA ASN A 171 -2.57 -5.10 -12.60
C ASN A 171 -2.97 -3.93 -11.71
N ILE A 172 -4.09 -4.07 -11.00
CA ILE A 172 -4.64 -3.02 -10.11
C ILE A 172 -3.75 -2.80 -8.87
N VAL A 173 -2.97 -3.80 -8.50
CA VAL A 173 -2.02 -3.80 -7.38
C VAL A 173 -0.60 -4.09 -7.92
N GLU A 174 -0.20 -3.28 -8.89
CA GLU A 174 1.09 -3.39 -9.59
C GLU A 174 2.28 -3.33 -8.63
N ASP A 175 2.14 -2.55 -7.56
CA ASP A 175 3.11 -2.39 -6.48
C ASP A 175 3.32 -3.70 -5.70
N LEU A 176 2.24 -4.40 -5.39
CA LEU A 176 2.32 -5.71 -4.73
C LEU A 176 2.92 -6.76 -5.65
N ALA A 177 2.52 -6.79 -6.93
CA ALA A 177 3.11 -7.68 -7.94
C ALA A 177 4.62 -7.44 -8.07
N LEU A 178 5.01 -6.16 -8.08
CA LEU A 178 6.42 -5.77 -8.13
C LEU A 178 7.18 -6.19 -6.86
N SER A 179 6.55 -6.12 -5.68
CA SER A 179 7.15 -6.59 -4.42
C SER A 179 7.44 -8.10 -4.44
N ILE A 180 6.52 -8.88 -5.01
CA ILE A 180 6.67 -10.32 -5.18
C ILE A 180 7.82 -10.61 -6.14
N TYR A 181 7.79 -10.02 -7.33
CA TYR A 181 8.85 -10.16 -8.34
C TYR A 181 10.24 -9.84 -7.79
N LEU A 182 10.38 -8.69 -7.12
CA LEU A 182 11.64 -8.27 -6.51
C LEU A 182 12.13 -9.22 -5.43
N THR A 183 11.23 -9.80 -4.65
CA THR A 183 11.61 -10.77 -3.61
C THR A 183 12.03 -12.11 -4.24
N GLU A 184 11.34 -12.58 -5.28
CA GLU A 184 11.68 -13.80 -6.02
C GLU A 184 13.04 -13.67 -6.73
N THR A 185 13.36 -12.47 -7.27
CA THR A 185 14.62 -12.19 -7.97
C THR A 185 15.79 -11.78 -7.05
N GLY A 186 15.59 -11.81 -5.74
CA GLY A 186 16.64 -11.51 -4.76
C GLY A 186 16.85 -10.03 -4.44
N SER A 187 16.08 -9.13 -5.06
CA SER A 187 16.14 -7.67 -4.85
C SER A 187 15.04 -7.17 -3.93
N ALA A 188 14.71 -7.91 -2.88
CA ALA A 188 13.62 -7.60 -1.96
C ALA A 188 13.73 -6.18 -1.37
N SER A 189 12.63 -5.44 -1.40
CA SER A 189 12.55 -4.06 -0.93
C SER A 189 12.73 -3.92 0.59
N VAL A 190 13.28 -2.77 1.00
CA VAL A 190 13.56 -2.41 2.40
C VAL A 190 12.60 -1.31 2.84
N TYR A 191 12.07 -1.40 4.05
CA TYR A 191 11.23 -0.37 4.63
C TYR A 191 12.07 0.69 5.34
N LEU A 192 11.79 1.97 5.07
CA LEU A 192 12.47 3.12 5.67
C LEU A 192 11.47 3.94 6.51
N ASP A 193 11.40 3.66 7.81
CA ASP A 193 10.41 4.24 8.72
C ASP A 193 10.53 5.76 8.89
N GLN A 194 11.75 6.31 8.80
CA GLN A 194 11.98 7.75 8.92
C GLN A 194 11.57 8.56 7.69
N ALA A 195 11.51 7.95 6.52
CA ALA A 195 10.99 8.63 5.32
C ALA A 195 9.46 8.58 5.33
N LEU A 196 8.82 9.75 5.34
CA LEU A 196 7.37 9.87 5.46
C LEU A 196 6.75 10.36 4.15
N VAL A 197 5.73 9.64 3.70
CA VAL A 197 4.83 10.05 2.63
C VAL A 197 3.40 10.03 3.15
N THR A 198 2.65 11.09 2.86
CA THR A 198 1.25 11.20 3.28
C THR A 198 0.37 11.56 2.09
N SER A 199 -0.86 11.07 2.07
CA SER A 199 -1.92 11.58 1.19
C SER A 199 -3.12 12.04 2.00
N ALA A 200 -3.91 12.92 1.41
CA ALA A 200 -5.19 13.30 2.00
C ALA A 200 -6.13 12.11 2.01
N ALA A 201 -6.94 11.99 3.06
CA ALA A 201 -8.02 11.00 3.06
C ALA A 201 -9.05 11.41 2.00
N ALA A 202 -9.40 10.48 1.12
CA ALA A 202 -10.51 10.67 0.21
C ALA A 202 -11.84 10.79 0.98
N GLY A 203 -12.83 11.45 0.41
CA GLY A 203 -14.18 11.47 0.96
C GLY A 203 -14.72 10.05 1.17
N GLN A 204 -15.75 9.91 2.01
CA GLN A 204 -16.24 8.59 2.46
C GLN A 204 -16.54 7.62 1.30
N GLN A 205 -17.21 8.09 0.25
CA GLN A 205 -17.60 7.24 -0.88
C GLN A 205 -16.40 6.81 -1.74
N ALA A 206 -15.47 7.75 -1.99
CA ALA A 206 -14.22 7.46 -2.71
C ALA A 206 -13.30 6.54 -1.89
N THR A 207 -13.22 6.75 -0.58
CA THR A 207 -12.49 5.83 0.33
C THR A 207 -12.99 4.40 0.22
N LEU A 208 -14.30 4.20 0.12
CA LEU A 208 -14.88 2.88 0.01
C LEU A 208 -14.52 2.16 -1.29
N SER A 209 -14.73 2.82 -2.41
CA SER A 209 -14.43 2.23 -3.73
C SER A 209 -12.94 1.93 -3.88
N GLN A 210 -12.09 2.84 -3.42
CA GLN A 210 -10.64 2.68 -3.44
C GLN A 210 -10.18 1.50 -2.57
N ARG A 211 -10.68 1.42 -1.32
CA ARG A 211 -10.33 0.32 -0.40
C ARG A 211 -10.84 -1.03 -0.89
N THR A 212 -12.04 -1.08 -1.42
CA THR A 212 -12.58 -2.31 -2.01
C THR A 212 -11.68 -2.81 -3.14
N ARG A 213 -11.29 -1.95 -4.05
CA ARG A 213 -10.38 -2.29 -5.16
C ARG A 213 -9.03 -2.82 -4.65
N TRP A 214 -8.43 -2.16 -3.66
CA TRP A 214 -7.15 -2.59 -3.09
C TRP A 214 -7.25 -3.90 -2.30
N GLU A 215 -8.31 -4.09 -1.52
CA GLU A 215 -8.53 -5.34 -0.76
C GLU A 215 -8.79 -6.51 -1.71
N HIS A 216 -9.57 -6.33 -2.77
CA HIS A 216 -9.81 -7.36 -3.78
C HIS A 216 -8.52 -7.72 -4.52
N GLY A 217 -7.76 -6.73 -4.97
CA GLY A 217 -6.46 -6.95 -5.61
C GLY A 217 -5.49 -7.70 -4.69
N PHE A 218 -5.40 -7.28 -3.42
CA PHE A 218 -4.56 -7.98 -2.43
C PHE A 218 -4.98 -9.44 -2.23
N LEU A 219 -6.28 -9.72 -2.07
CA LEU A 219 -6.78 -11.07 -1.84
C LEU A 219 -6.56 -11.98 -3.07
N ALA A 220 -6.70 -11.45 -4.28
CA ALA A 220 -6.39 -12.17 -5.51
C ALA A 220 -4.90 -12.57 -5.55
N MET A 221 -3.99 -11.61 -5.32
CA MET A 221 -2.55 -11.88 -5.26
C MET A 221 -2.17 -12.82 -4.10
N ALA A 222 -2.79 -12.65 -2.93
CA ALA A 222 -2.55 -13.52 -1.78
C ALA A 222 -2.95 -14.97 -2.08
N ARG A 223 -4.09 -15.18 -2.74
CA ARG A 223 -4.55 -16.52 -3.15
C ARG A 223 -3.57 -17.18 -4.11
N GLU A 224 -3.00 -16.43 -5.05
CA GLU A 224 -2.10 -16.95 -6.07
C GLU A 224 -0.69 -17.21 -5.54
N TYR A 225 -0.16 -16.28 -4.73
CA TYR A 225 1.27 -16.26 -4.41
C TYR A 225 1.63 -16.66 -2.98
N SER A 226 0.70 -16.62 -2.01
CA SER A 226 1.07 -16.84 -0.60
C SER A 226 1.66 -18.23 -0.34
N LEU A 227 0.95 -19.28 -0.74
CA LEU A 227 1.40 -20.67 -0.53
C LEU A 227 2.65 -20.99 -1.37
N LYS A 228 2.71 -20.48 -2.60
CA LYS A 228 3.88 -20.60 -3.48
C LYS A 228 5.12 -20.00 -2.82
N ALA A 229 5.01 -18.76 -2.32
CA ALA A 229 6.10 -18.07 -1.65
C ALA A 229 6.54 -18.78 -0.35
N LEU A 230 5.59 -19.30 0.44
CA LEU A 230 5.90 -20.10 1.63
C LEU A 230 6.68 -21.36 1.26
N TRP A 231 6.20 -22.11 0.29
CA TRP A 231 6.83 -23.34 -0.17
C TRP A 231 8.23 -23.10 -0.72
N GLN A 232 8.36 -22.15 -1.63
CA GLN A 232 9.66 -21.78 -2.19
C GLN A 232 10.61 -21.21 -1.14
N GLY A 233 10.08 -20.47 -0.16
CA GLY A 233 10.87 -19.95 0.96
C GLY A 233 11.44 -21.04 1.85
N VAL A 234 10.67 -22.09 2.12
CA VAL A 234 11.11 -23.27 2.90
C VAL A 234 12.11 -24.10 2.10
N THR A 235 11.74 -24.53 0.89
CA THR A 235 12.57 -25.42 0.07
C THR A 235 13.87 -24.78 -0.43
N GLY A 236 13.85 -23.48 -0.71
CA GLY A 236 15.00 -22.68 -1.12
C GLY A 236 15.79 -22.05 0.02
N PHE A 237 15.42 -22.30 1.29
CA PHE A 237 16.01 -21.65 2.48
C PHE A 237 16.03 -20.10 2.35
N ASN A 238 15.06 -19.54 1.62
CA ASN A 238 14.94 -18.10 1.41
C ASN A 238 14.02 -17.47 2.46
N ARG A 239 14.63 -16.92 3.52
CA ARG A 239 13.91 -16.30 4.64
C ARG A 239 13.00 -15.14 4.19
N LYS A 240 13.45 -14.31 3.24
CA LYS A 240 12.66 -13.15 2.77
C LYS A 240 11.42 -13.60 2.01
N LEU A 241 11.56 -14.64 1.18
CA LEU A 241 10.44 -15.20 0.44
C LEU A 241 9.44 -15.92 1.37
N PHE A 242 9.93 -16.65 2.37
CA PHE A 242 9.09 -17.25 3.41
C PHE A 242 8.30 -16.18 4.18
N GLN A 243 8.97 -15.11 4.61
CA GLN A 243 8.32 -14.00 5.31
C GLN A 243 7.33 -13.24 4.42
N LEU A 244 7.61 -13.09 3.12
CA LEU A 244 6.65 -12.55 2.15
C LEU A 244 5.40 -13.43 2.08
N GLY A 245 5.57 -14.75 1.98
CA GLY A 245 4.47 -15.71 2.01
C GLY A 245 3.60 -15.55 3.27
N LEU A 246 4.22 -15.50 4.46
CA LEU A 246 3.51 -15.20 5.71
C LEU A 246 2.81 -13.85 5.67
N HIS A 247 3.45 -12.83 5.10
CA HIS A 247 2.85 -11.51 4.96
C HIS A 247 1.59 -11.54 4.08
N LEU A 248 1.61 -12.29 2.99
CA LEU A 248 0.49 -12.44 2.08
C LEU A 248 -0.66 -13.27 2.67
N THR A 249 -0.40 -14.23 3.57
CA THR A 249 -1.47 -15.00 4.24
C THR A 249 -2.31 -14.16 5.20
N VAL A 250 -1.78 -13.04 5.69
CA VAL A 250 -2.54 -12.16 6.60
C VAL A 250 -3.46 -11.26 5.79
N ALA A 251 -4.70 -11.65 5.71
CA ALA A 251 -5.78 -10.92 5.02
C ALA A 251 -5.98 -9.50 5.58
N PRO A 252 -6.68 -8.60 4.84
CA PRO A 252 -7.12 -7.32 5.36
C PRO A 252 -7.84 -7.49 6.70
N ILE A 253 -7.50 -6.64 7.67
CA ILE A 253 -7.90 -6.84 9.08
C ILE A 253 -9.40 -7.01 9.27
N THR A 254 -10.21 -6.23 8.57
CA THR A 254 -11.68 -6.33 8.62
C THR A 254 -12.17 -7.66 8.08
N PHE A 255 -11.58 -8.16 7.00
CA PHE A 255 -11.91 -9.48 6.44
C PHE A 255 -11.54 -10.60 7.43
N LEU A 256 -10.34 -10.53 8.00
CA LEU A 256 -9.86 -11.49 8.99
C LEU A 256 -10.82 -11.58 10.18
N PHE A 257 -11.21 -10.45 10.77
CA PHE A 257 -12.16 -10.44 11.90
C PHE A 257 -13.54 -10.94 11.49
N SER A 258 -14.05 -10.58 10.30
CA SER A 258 -15.35 -11.05 9.80
C SER A 258 -15.40 -12.56 9.65
N VAL A 259 -14.39 -13.13 8.98
CA VAL A 259 -14.31 -14.59 8.74
C VAL A 259 -14.10 -15.33 10.05
N SER A 260 -13.19 -14.86 10.91
CA SER A 260 -12.93 -15.51 12.21
C SER A 260 -14.16 -15.49 13.11
N ALA A 261 -14.92 -14.38 13.15
CA ALA A 261 -16.15 -14.30 13.91
C ALA A 261 -17.23 -15.25 13.37
N MET A 262 -17.36 -15.35 12.03
CA MET A 262 -18.28 -16.31 11.40
C MET A 262 -17.90 -17.75 11.75
N VAL A 263 -16.62 -18.11 11.65
CA VAL A 263 -16.14 -19.46 11.99
C VAL A 263 -16.32 -19.74 13.48
N ALA A 264 -16.13 -18.77 14.37
CA ALA A 264 -16.39 -18.91 15.79
C ALA A 264 -17.88 -19.24 16.05
N VAL A 265 -18.81 -18.53 15.40
CA VAL A 265 -20.25 -18.81 15.53
C VAL A 265 -20.58 -20.24 15.06
N VAL A 266 -20.07 -20.63 13.89
CA VAL A 266 -20.32 -21.97 13.34
C VAL A 266 -19.75 -23.07 14.24
N THR A 267 -18.50 -22.93 14.70
CA THR A 267 -17.89 -23.91 15.59
C THR A 267 -18.55 -23.96 16.97
N GLY A 268 -19.05 -22.81 17.46
CA GLY A 268 -19.86 -22.76 18.68
C GLY A 268 -21.18 -23.51 18.55
N MET A 269 -21.89 -23.34 17.43
CA MET A 269 -23.11 -24.11 17.14
C MET A 269 -22.84 -25.60 17.02
N ILE A 270 -21.78 -26.00 16.34
CA ILE A 270 -21.38 -27.42 16.26
C ILE A 270 -21.05 -27.94 17.65
N GLY A 271 -20.41 -27.17 18.51
CA GLY A 271 -20.09 -27.53 19.89
C GLY A 271 -21.30 -27.86 20.74
N ILE A 272 -22.47 -27.23 20.47
CA ILE A 272 -23.73 -27.56 21.17
C ILE A 272 -24.18 -29.00 20.87
N PHE A 273 -24.00 -29.45 19.62
CA PHE A 273 -24.42 -30.82 19.21
C PHE A 273 -23.37 -31.88 19.49
N THR A 274 -22.10 -31.54 19.55
CA THR A 274 -20.99 -32.49 19.71
C THR A 274 -20.40 -32.46 21.12
N GLU A 275 -20.88 -31.59 22.01
CA GLU A 275 -20.32 -31.33 23.34
C GLU A 275 -18.81 -30.96 23.33
N ASN A 276 -18.27 -30.66 22.14
CA ASN A 276 -16.87 -30.30 21.96
C ASN A 276 -16.71 -28.79 21.57
N TYR A 277 -16.38 -27.97 22.54
CA TYR A 277 -16.16 -26.52 22.36
C TYR A 277 -14.71 -26.13 22.06
N MET A 278 -13.76 -27.09 21.95
CA MET A 278 -12.34 -26.76 21.73
C MET A 278 -12.08 -25.95 20.47
N PRO A 279 -12.73 -26.23 19.30
CA PRO A 279 -12.52 -25.39 18.10
C PRO A 279 -13.00 -23.96 18.31
N PHE A 280 -14.16 -23.76 18.92
CA PHE A 280 -14.69 -22.42 19.26
C PHE A 280 -13.73 -21.67 20.20
N LEU A 281 -13.30 -22.31 21.31
CA LEU A 281 -12.40 -21.70 22.28
C LEU A 281 -11.07 -21.29 21.64
N SER A 282 -10.52 -22.14 20.77
CA SER A 282 -9.29 -21.84 20.05
C SER A 282 -9.41 -20.55 19.20
N ILE A 283 -10.50 -20.42 18.45
CA ILE A 283 -10.76 -19.25 17.62
C ILE A 283 -11.04 -18.02 18.48
N ALA A 284 -11.79 -18.18 19.56
CA ALA A 284 -12.09 -17.10 20.51
C ALA A 284 -10.80 -16.54 21.15
N VAL A 285 -9.87 -17.39 21.56
CA VAL A 285 -8.56 -16.99 22.08
C VAL A 285 -7.75 -16.26 21.02
N MET A 286 -7.71 -16.76 19.76
CA MET A 286 -7.02 -16.06 18.66
C MET A 286 -7.63 -14.68 18.39
N LEU A 287 -8.95 -14.54 18.40
CA LEU A 287 -9.64 -13.26 18.25
C LEU A 287 -9.34 -12.30 19.40
N LEU A 288 -9.26 -12.79 20.64
CA LEU A 288 -8.85 -11.98 21.78
C LEU A 288 -7.42 -11.46 21.65
N ILE A 289 -6.48 -12.33 21.25
CA ILE A 289 -5.08 -11.94 21.01
C ILE A 289 -5.01 -10.89 19.88
N ALA A 290 -5.72 -11.10 18.77
CA ALA A 290 -5.77 -10.16 17.66
C ALA A 290 -6.36 -8.81 18.10
N THR A 291 -7.45 -8.82 18.86
CA THR A 291 -8.10 -7.62 19.41
C THR A 291 -7.15 -6.86 20.34
N PHE A 292 -6.48 -7.58 21.23
CA PHE A 292 -5.50 -7.00 22.14
C PHE A 292 -4.32 -6.38 21.39
N THR A 293 -3.82 -7.04 20.36
CA THR A 293 -2.71 -6.54 19.52
C THR A 293 -3.11 -5.24 18.80
N VAL A 294 -4.31 -5.20 18.21
CA VAL A 294 -4.85 -3.99 17.56
C VAL A 294 -5.04 -2.87 18.57
N PHE A 295 -5.54 -3.18 19.75
CA PHE A 295 -5.72 -2.21 20.83
C PHE A 295 -4.39 -1.66 21.34
N ALA A 296 -3.39 -2.52 21.53
CA ALA A 296 -2.04 -2.11 21.92
C ALA A 296 -1.41 -1.19 20.86
N ALA A 297 -1.56 -1.50 19.58
CA ALA A 297 -1.12 -0.63 18.48
C ALA A 297 -1.87 0.72 18.51
N TRP A 298 -3.18 0.72 18.78
CA TRP A 298 -3.95 1.95 18.92
C TRP A 298 -3.45 2.81 20.09
N VAL A 299 -3.17 2.22 21.24
CA VAL A 299 -2.62 2.94 22.41
C VAL A 299 -1.24 3.50 22.12
N SER A 300 -0.37 2.74 21.44
CA SER A 300 1.03 3.12 21.17
C SER A 300 1.21 4.20 20.11
N GLY A 301 0.23 4.39 19.18
CA GLY A 301 0.37 5.40 18.13
C GLY A 301 -0.88 5.66 17.31
N GLY A 302 -1.87 4.75 17.37
CA GLY A 302 -3.07 4.82 16.52
C GLY A 302 -4.10 5.88 16.90
N LYS A 303 -3.99 6.49 18.10
CA LYS A 303 -4.92 7.51 18.60
C LYS A 303 -5.01 8.74 17.68
N ASN A 304 -3.99 9.01 16.89
CA ASN A 304 -4.00 10.12 15.95
C ASN A 304 -4.97 9.87 14.77
N TRP A 305 -5.10 8.61 14.32
CA TRP A 305 -5.96 8.23 13.20
C TRP A 305 -7.37 7.83 13.62
N LEU A 306 -7.55 7.32 14.84
CA LEU A 306 -8.82 6.79 15.33
C LEU A 306 -9.13 7.34 16.72
N ALA A 307 -10.14 8.20 16.80
CA ALA A 307 -10.60 8.75 18.08
C ALA A 307 -11.19 7.63 18.96
N GLY A 308 -10.94 7.68 20.28
CA GLY A 308 -11.39 6.65 21.22
C GLY A 308 -12.89 6.39 21.20
N GLN A 309 -13.70 7.43 21.01
CA GLN A 309 -15.16 7.32 20.90
C GLN A 309 -15.61 6.56 19.62
N VAL A 310 -14.76 6.52 18.58
CA VAL A 310 -15.07 5.80 17.32
C VAL A 310 -14.80 4.29 17.46
N LEU A 311 -14.00 3.86 18.44
CA LEU A 311 -13.75 2.43 18.72
C LEU A 311 -15.06 1.65 18.91
N ARG A 312 -16.06 2.25 19.54
CA ARG A 312 -17.38 1.63 19.74
C ARG A 312 -18.11 1.32 18.43
N LYS A 313 -17.72 1.97 17.32
CA LYS A 313 -18.32 1.76 15.98
C LYS A 313 -17.59 0.69 15.15
N LEU A 314 -16.49 0.12 15.65
CA LEU A 314 -15.75 -0.94 14.95
C LEU A 314 -16.61 -2.17 14.60
N PRO A 315 -17.44 -2.72 15.51
CA PRO A 315 -18.29 -3.84 15.15
C PRO A 315 -19.27 -3.50 14.02
N LEU A 316 -19.86 -2.32 14.04
CA LEU A 316 -20.76 -1.85 12.97
C LEU A 316 -20.02 -1.69 11.63
N TYR A 317 -18.79 -1.21 11.66
CA TYR A 317 -17.94 -1.10 10.47
C TYR A 317 -17.62 -2.47 9.87
N ILE A 318 -17.34 -3.48 10.70
CA ILE A 318 -17.08 -4.85 10.25
C ILE A 318 -18.33 -5.42 9.56
N LEU A 319 -19.50 -5.31 10.19
CA LEU A 319 -20.78 -5.75 9.62
C LEU A 319 -21.10 -5.03 8.30
N TRP A 320 -20.82 -3.74 8.22
CA TRP A 320 -21.04 -2.95 7.02
C TRP A 320 -20.13 -3.37 5.84
N LYS A 321 -18.93 -3.93 6.10
CA LYS A 321 -18.03 -4.47 5.08
C LYS A 321 -18.40 -5.88 4.59
N VAL A 322 -19.23 -6.62 5.26
CA VAL A 322 -19.63 -7.98 4.85
C VAL A 322 -20.15 -8.04 3.40
N PRO A 323 -21.04 -7.14 2.93
CA PRO A 323 -21.49 -7.16 1.53
C PRO A 323 -20.37 -6.98 0.50
N VAL A 324 -19.30 -6.24 0.87
CA VAL A 324 -18.13 -6.05 0.00
C VAL A 324 -17.39 -7.37 -0.22
N TYR A 325 -17.28 -8.17 0.85
CA TYR A 325 -16.60 -9.48 0.77
C TYR A 325 -17.46 -10.55 0.12
N LEU A 326 -18.78 -10.48 0.26
CA LEU A 326 -19.69 -11.40 -0.45
C LEU A 326 -19.64 -11.23 -1.97
N LYS A 327 -19.31 -10.04 -2.47
CA LYS A 327 -19.09 -9.81 -3.91
C LYS A 327 -17.84 -10.51 -4.44
N LEU A 328 -16.83 -10.74 -3.61
CA LEU A 328 -15.62 -11.52 -3.96
C LEU A 328 -15.91 -12.99 -4.23
N VAL A 329 -16.95 -13.55 -3.59
CA VAL A 329 -17.31 -14.97 -3.73
C VAL A 329 -18.20 -15.19 -4.98
N LYS A 330 -18.82 -14.12 -5.51
CA LYS A 330 -19.74 -14.19 -6.65
C LYS A 330 -19.10 -13.85 -8.00
N GLY A 331 -17.88 -13.33 -8.03
CA GLY A 331 -17.09 -13.02 -9.22
C GLY A 331 -15.85 -13.86 -9.29
#